data_46da88b433eeebe69f270d6a5fb25073
#
_entry.id   46da88b433eeebe69f270d6a5fb25073
#
_cell.length_a   1.000
_cell.length_b   1.000
_cell.length_c   1.000
_cell.angle_alpha   90.00
_cell.angle_beta   90.00
_cell.angle_gamma   90.00
#
_symmetry.space_group_name_H-M   'P 1'
#
loop_
_entity.id
_entity.type
_entity.pdbx_description
1 polymer ?
#
loop_
_entity_poly.entity_id
_entity_poly.type
_entity_poly.pdbx_seq_one_letter_code
_entity_poly.pdbx_strand_id
1 'polypeptide(L)'
;MPYGIGYGTAWKPTDPTWNMKPEIPLDAIGSFARQDLEDQIRLLLNLKRKRKKAIKSVRTKMGRNKALREKFRFELFKATNYVRMMEDHNYLIEQRTFGEYRESINRTGRALMRNKWIDAVDDVFYLRLTQLETAVNSQDYSCLKSIVVRAKETFKKNLKLSPPEFLGVKPDKKDDDEYSEKRSRGLSSDGQILRGEPSSTGSFTGRARVVITRTSKPPDVKKGDILVTDNTGPDWVPIFPLVGALVLDGGDNFQHASLICREYGIPCVIQSKEATKAITDGQIVKVDGSNGIITLNPIT
;
A
#
# COMPACT_ATOMS: atom_id res chain seq x y z
N MET A 1 -8.75 27.41 -2.40
CA MET A 1 -8.35 26.16 -3.08
C MET A 1 -8.98 25.00 -2.32
N PRO A 2 -9.63 24.03 -2.92
CA PRO A 2 -10.17 22.91 -2.19
C PRO A 2 -9.00 22.00 -1.76
N TYR A 3 -8.52 22.22 -0.54
CA TYR A 3 -7.69 21.27 0.17
C TYR A 3 -8.61 20.11 0.56
N GLY A 4 -8.33 18.92 0.11
CA GLY A 4 -9.16 17.77 0.46
C GLY A 4 -9.29 16.75 -0.64
N ILE A 5 -8.32 16.71 -1.52
CA ILE A 5 -8.21 15.69 -2.53
C ILE A 5 -7.57 14.49 -1.85
N GLY A 6 -8.41 13.53 -1.60
CA GLY A 6 -8.25 12.56 -0.58
C GLY A 6 -7.30 11.45 -0.80
N TYR A 7 -6.86 10.99 0.30
CA TYR A 7 -6.27 9.69 0.50
C TYR A 7 -7.36 8.71 0.93
N GLY A 8 -7.93 8.03 0.04
CA GLY A 8 -8.37 6.66 0.18
C GLY A 8 -7.38 5.83 -0.59
N THR A 9 -7.51 4.57 -0.80
CA THR A 9 -6.65 3.81 -1.71
C THR A 9 -6.63 4.51 -3.08
N ALA A 10 -5.85 5.57 -3.18
CA ALA A 10 -5.96 6.74 -4.08
C ALA A 10 -5.80 6.45 -5.57
N TRP A 11 -5.91 5.21 -5.96
CA TRP A 11 -5.81 4.73 -7.33
C TRP A 11 -7.16 4.45 -7.99
N LYS A 12 -8.26 4.69 -7.26
CA LYS A 12 -9.61 4.45 -7.78
C LYS A 12 -10.46 5.71 -7.68
N PRO A 13 -11.03 6.20 -8.77
CA PRO A 13 -11.99 7.33 -8.73
C PRO A 13 -13.22 7.06 -7.85
N THR A 14 -13.43 5.79 -7.44
CA THR A 14 -14.51 5.36 -6.55
C THR A 14 -14.21 5.63 -5.08
N ASP A 15 -12.96 5.92 -4.69
CA ASP A 15 -12.61 6.17 -3.30
C ASP A 15 -13.01 7.58 -2.86
N PRO A 16 -13.55 7.76 -1.66
CA PRO A 16 -14.00 9.05 -1.18
C PRO A 16 -12.80 10.00 -0.95
N THR A 17 -12.98 11.27 -1.26
CA THR A 17 -12.00 12.31 -0.91
C THR A 17 -12.11 12.68 0.57
N TRP A 18 -11.10 13.32 1.12
CA TRP A 18 -11.11 13.81 2.50
C TRP A 18 -12.26 14.82 2.77
N ASN A 19 -12.66 15.61 1.75
CA ASN A 19 -13.83 16.47 1.87
C ASN A 19 -15.14 15.69 2.01
N MET A 20 -15.21 14.48 1.43
CA MET A 20 -16.39 13.62 1.50
C MET A 20 -16.41 12.78 2.79
N LYS A 21 -15.22 12.45 3.29
CA LYS A 21 -15.02 11.67 4.53
C LYS A 21 -13.92 12.30 5.39
N PRO A 22 -14.21 13.43 6.05
CA PRO A 22 -13.25 14.15 6.88
C PRO A 22 -12.78 13.33 8.11
N GLU A 23 -13.51 12.29 8.49
CA GLU A 23 -13.11 11.37 9.54
C GLU A 23 -11.78 10.66 9.22
N ILE A 24 -11.46 10.38 7.96
CA ILE A 24 -10.21 9.71 7.57
C ILE A 24 -8.97 10.52 8.00
N PRO A 25 -8.79 11.79 7.56
CA PRO A 25 -7.64 12.59 8.00
C PRO A 25 -7.70 12.92 9.50
N LEU A 26 -8.89 13.06 10.09
CA LEU A 26 -9.03 13.32 11.51
C LEU A 26 -8.59 12.11 12.35
N ASP A 27 -8.92 10.90 11.95
CA ASP A 27 -8.45 9.67 12.59
C ASP A 27 -6.91 9.52 12.48
N ALA A 28 -6.33 9.89 11.33
CA ALA A 28 -4.89 9.92 11.14
C ALA A 28 -4.22 10.95 12.08
N ILE A 29 -4.72 12.18 12.14
CA ILE A 29 -4.24 13.22 13.06
C ILE A 29 -4.37 12.74 14.52
N GLY A 30 -5.52 12.16 14.90
CA GLY A 30 -5.73 11.59 16.22
C GLY A 30 -4.75 10.46 16.56
N SER A 31 -4.38 9.64 15.58
CA SER A 31 -3.37 8.59 15.75
C SER A 31 -1.97 9.16 15.98
N PHE A 32 -1.57 10.19 15.24
CA PHE A 32 -0.32 10.89 15.50
C PHE A 32 -0.31 11.63 16.85
N ALA A 33 -1.41 12.27 17.22
CA ALA A 33 -1.53 13.01 18.48
C ALA A 33 -1.43 12.10 19.73
N ARG A 34 -1.78 10.82 19.60
CA ARG A 34 -1.63 9.83 20.68
C ARG A 34 -0.20 9.29 20.83
N GLN A 35 0.69 9.57 19.89
CA GLN A 35 2.09 9.12 19.94
C GLN A 35 2.95 10.10 20.73
N ASP A 36 3.97 9.59 21.41
CA ASP A 36 4.93 10.43 22.09
C ASP A 36 5.78 11.20 21.07
N LEU A 37 5.70 12.52 21.12
CA LEU A 37 6.44 13.41 20.24
C LEU A 37 7.96 13.25 20.40
N GLU A 38 8.45 13.02 21.62
CA GLU A 38 9.89 12.81 21.88
C GLU A 38 10.39 11.53 21.21
N ASP A 39 9.60 10.44 21.27
CA ASP A 39 9.93 9.20 20.60
C ASP A 39 10.00 9.38 19.07
N GLN A 40 9.08 10.15 18.48
CA GLN A 40 9.11 10.45 17.05
C GLN A 40 10.32 11.29 16.65
N ILE A 41 10.63 12.35 17.42
CA ILE A 41 11.81 13.18 17.18
C ILE A 41 13.08 12.33 17.32
N ARG A 42 13.16 11.49 18.34
CA ARG A 42 14.29 10.57 18.58
C ARG A 42 14.47 9.61 17.40
N LEU A 43 13.38 9.04 16.87
CA LEU A 43 13.39 8.18 15.69
C LEU A 43 13.99 8.92 14.49
N LEU A 44 13.47 10.10 14.16
CA LEU A 44 13.94 10.90 13.03
C LEU A 44 15.43 11.28 13.16
N LEU A 45 15.87 11.66 14.37
CA LEU A 45 17.27 11.96 14.62
C LEU A 45 18.16 10.74 14.46
N ASN A 46 17.72 9.57 14.92
CA ASN A 46 18.43 8.30 14.73
C ASN A 46 18.55 7.91 13.25
N LEU A 47 17.49 8.06 12.46
CA LEU A 47 17.53 7.81 11.02
C LEU A 47 18.52 8.75 10.32
N LYS A 48 18.50 10.05 10.65
CA LYS A 48 19.49 11.01 10.12
C LYS A 48 20.92 10.62 10.48
N ARG A 49 21.16 10.13 11.71
CA ARG A 49 22.48 9.64 12.15
C ARG A 49 22.90 8.37 11.41
N LYS A 50 21.98 7.39 11.27
CA LYS A 50 22.22 6.15 10.50
C LYS A 50 22.60 6.46 9.06
N ARG A 51 21.83 7.33 8.37
CA ARG A 51 22.14 7.79 7.02
C ARG A 51 23.52 8.43 6.90
N LYS A 52 23.87 9.36 7.79
CA LYS A 52 25.20 10.00 7.79
C LYS A 52 26.31 8.96 7.98
N LYS A 53 26.15 8.00 8.92
CA LYS A 53 27.12 6.93 9.16
C LYS A 53 27.28 6.04 7.91
N ALA A 54 26.19 5.64 7.28
CA ALA A 54 26.21 4.82 6.06
C ALA A 54 26.98 5.53 4.93
N ILE A 55 26.65 6.79 4.64
CA ILE A 55 27.35 7.60 3.63
C ILE A 55 28.86 7.71 3.94
N LYS A 56 29.21 7.96 5.22
CA LYS A 56 30.61 8.04 5.64
C LYS A 56 31.32 6.71 5.44
N SER A 57 30.70 5.59 5.85
CA SER A 57 31.26 4.23 5.69
C SER A 57 31.54 3.89 4.23
N VAL A 58 30.57 4.13 3.34
CA VAL A 58 30.74 3.91 1.90
C VAL A 58 31.89 4.77 1.34
N ARG A 59 31.95 6.06 1.70
CA ARG A 59 33.03 6.96 1.28
C ARG A 59 34.40 6.49 1.75
N THR A 60 34.48 5.95 2.96
CA THR A 60 35.73 5.39 3.51
C THR A 60 36.15 4.14 2.74
N LYS A 61 35.23 3.21 2.46
CA LYS A 61 35.51 2.00 1.69
C LYS A 61 35.96 2.28 0.26
N MET A 62 35.50 3.37 -0.35
CA MET A 62 35.95 3.79 -1.68
C MET A 62 37.38 4.33 -1.72
N GLY A 63 38.00 4.59 -0.57
CA GLY A 63 39.38 5.06 -0.45
C GLY A 63 39.62 6.32 -1.28
N ARG A 64 40.74 6.38 -2.02
CA ARG A 64 41.12 7.51 -2.88
C ARG A 64 40.62 7.40 -4.34
N ASN A 65 39.79 6.41 -4.66
CA ASN A 65 39.27 6.24 -6.02
C ASN A 65 38.31 7.39 -6.37
N LYS A 66 38.82 8.36 -7.14
CA LYS A 66 38.07 9.57 -7.52
C LYS A 66 36.84 9.26 -8.37
N ALA A 67 36.98 8.38 -9.37
CA ALA A 67 35.88 8.01 -10.27
C ALA A 67 34.71 7.36 -9.51
N LEU A 68 35.02 6.42 -8.59
CA LEU A 68 34.01 5.76 -7.78
C LEU A 68 33.30 6.74 -6.82
N ARG A 69 34.03 7.70 -6.25
CA ARG A 69 33.44 8.75 -5.39
C ARG A 69 32.53 9.69 -6.18
N GLU A 70 32.90 10.06 -7.40
CA GLU A 70 32.06 10.90 -8.27
C GLU A 70 30.79 10.16 -8.67
N LYS A 71 30.92 8.90 -9.10
CA LYS A 71 29.77 8.05 -9.39
C LYS A 71 28.83 7.93 -8.19
N PHE A 72 29.35 7.61 -7.01
CA PHE A 72 28.54 7.51 -5.79
C PHE A 72 27.85 8.83 -5.44
N ARG A 73 28.53 9.97 -5.57
CA ARG A 73 27.92 11.29 -5.32
C ARG A 73 26.76 11.56 -6.28
N PHE A 74 26.96 11.24 -7.56
CA PHE A 74 25.94 11.42 -8.58
C PHE A 74 24.73 10.51 -8.34
N GLU A 75 24.94 9.23 -8.05
CA GLU A 75 23.85 8.29 -7.75
C GLU A 75 23.11 8.67 -6.45
N LEU A 76 23.81 9.09 -5.42
CA LEU A 76 23.19 9.55 -4.17
C LEU A 76 22.36 10.83 -4.39
N PHE A 77 22.83 11.73 -5.25
CA PHE A 77 22.08 12.93 -5.64
C PHE A 77 20.79 12.54 -6.40
N LYS A 78 20.92 11.67 -7.40
CA LYS A 78 19.75 11.16 -8.16
C LYS A 78 18.74 10.49 -7.22
N ALA A 79 19.17 9.55 -6.42
CA ALA A 79 18.28 8.83 -5.50
C ALA A 79 17.54 9.78 -4.54
N THR A 80 18.27 10.77 -3.96
CA THR A 80 17.66 11.72 -3.03
C THR A 80 16.62 12.62 -3.69
N ASN A 81 16.89 13.07 -4.92
CA ASN A 81 15.93 13.95 -5.63
C ASN A 81 14.79 13.17 -6.26
N TYR A 82 15.06 11.94 -6.75
CA TYR A 82 14.03 11.08 -7.32
C TYR A 82 12.95 10.72 -6.30
N VAL A 83 13.34 10.33 -5.08
CA VAL A 83 12.35 10.01 -4.03
C VAL A 83 11.47 11.23 -3.72
N ARG A 84 12.06 12.42 -3.58
CA ARG A 84 11.26 13.64 -3.39
C ARG A 84 10.31 13.92 -4.54
N MET A 85 10.81 13.82 -5.77
CA MET A 85 10.01 14.02 -6.98
C MET A 85 8.86 13.02 -7.07
N MET A 86 9.05 11.76 -6.67
CA MET A 86 8.01 10.74 -6.65
C MET A 86 6.89 11.08 -5.66
N GLU A 87 7.23 11.57 -4.45
CA GLU A 87 6.23 11.99 -3.48
C GLU A 87 5.46 13.23 -3.96
N ASP A 88 6.16 14.23 -4.50
CA ASP A 88 5.54 15.42 -5.09
C ASP A 88 4.65 15.06 -6.29
N HIS A 89 5.09 14.15 -7.15
CA HIS A 89 4.32 13.65 -8.29
C HIS A 89 3.05 12.93 -7.82
N ASN A 90 3.19 12.01 -6.87
CA ASN A 90 2.06 11.28 -6.32
C ASN A 90 0.99 12.25 -5.77
N TYR A 91 1.41 13.24 -4.97
CA TYR A 91 0.48 14.20 -4.37
C TYR A 91 -0.08 15.20 -5.38
N LEU A 92 0.79 15.90 -6.11
CA LEU A 92 0.39 17.05 -6.95
C LEU A 92 -0.26 16.63 -8.27
N ILE A 93 0.12 15.50 -8.83
CA ILE A 93 -0.35 15.03 -10.13
C ILE A 93 -1.39 13.94 -9.95
N GLU A 94 -1.02 12.79 -9.38
CA GLU A 94 -1.92 11.65 -9.36
C GLU A 94 -3.14 11.87 -8.48
N GLN A 95 -2.93 12.14 -7.21
CA GLN A 95 -4.03 12.23 -6.26
C GLN A 95 -4.92 13.44 -6.52
N ARG A 96 -4.33 14.57 -6.86
CA ARG A 96 -5.10 15.77 -7.23
C ARG A 96 -5.94 15.52 -8.48
N THR A 97 -5.35 14.90 -9.51
CA THR A 97 -6.07 14.60 -10.75
C THR A 97 -7.21 13.61 -10.50
N PHE A 98 -6.99 12.55 -9.72
CA PHE A 98 -8.06 11.62 -9.37
C PHE A 98 -9.18 12.28 -8.54
N GLY A 99 -8.85 13.19 -7.65
CA GLY A 99 -9.83 13.95 -6.87
C GLY A 99 -10.70 14.84 -7.75
N GLU A 100 -10.10 15.60 -8.66
CA GLU A 100 -10.83 16.44 -9.63
C GLU A 100 -11.67 15.60 -10.59
N TYR A 101 -11.13 14.46 -11.03
CA TYR A 101 -11.85 13.51 -11.89
C TYR A 101 -13.08 12.95 -11.17
N ARG A 102 -12.92 12.49 -9.91
CA ARG A 102 -14.04 12.04 -9.09
C ARG A 102 -15.10 13.12 -8.93
N GLU A 103 -14.70 14.36 -8.62
CA GLU A 103 -15.65 15.46 -8.43
C GLU A 103 -16.44 15.74 -9.71
N SER A 104 -15.80 15.66 -10.87
CA SER A 104 -16.48 15.78 -12.17
C SER A 104 -17.52 14.67 -12.38
N ILE A 105 -17.17 13.42 -12.08
CA ILE A 105 -18.11 12.30 -12.15
C ILE A 105 -19.27 12.49 -11.15
N ASN A 106 -18.98 12.94 -9.94
CA ASN A 106 -19.99 13.19 -8.92
C ASN A 106 -20.96 14.31 -9.33
N ARG A 107 -20.51 15.33 -10.07
CA ARG A 107 -21.42 16.34 -10.64
C ARG A 107 -22.43 15.71 -11.59
N THR A 108 -21.98 14.80 -12.44
CA THR A 108 -22.86 13.99 -13.31
C THR A 108 -23.80 13.14 -12.48
N GLY A 109 -23.30 12.42 -11.49
CA GLY A 109 -24.11 11.60 -10.58
C GLY A 109 -25.21 12.41 -9.87
N ARG A 110 -24.87 13.61 -9.36
CA ARG A 110 -25.85 14.53 -8.75
C ARG A 110 -26.92 14.96 -9.75
N ALA A 111 -26.56 15.23 -10.99
CA ALA A 111 -27.53 15.59 -12.04
C ALA A 111 -28.46 14.42 -12.36
N LEU A 112 -27.93 13.24 -12.55
CA LEU A 112 -28.72 12.02 -12.82
C LEU A 112 -29.65 11.69 -11.64
N MET A 113 -29.18 11.80 -10.40
CA MET A 113 -29.97 11.53 -9.20
C MET A 113 -31.10 12.56 -9.02
N ARG A 114 -30.85 13.85 -9.24
CA ARG A 114 -31.89 14.90 -9.18
C ARG A 114 -33.03 14.64 -10.16
N ASN A 115 -32.70 14.10 -11.33
CA ASN A 115 -33.70 13.71 -12.33
C ASN A 115 -34.30 12.32 -12.07
N LYS A 116 -33.95 11.66 -10.97
CA LYS A 116 -34.41 10.31 -10.60
C LYS A 116 -34.05 9.22 -11.60
N TRP A 117 -32.99 9.41 -12.39
CA TRP A 117 -32.48 8.42 -13.35
C TRP A 117 -31.53 7.39 -12.69
N ILE A 118 -31.00 7.73 -11.53
CA ILE A 118 -30.27 6.84 -10.61
C ILE A 118 -30.73 7.10 -9.18
N ASP A 119 -30.43 6.20 -8.23
CA ASP A 119 -30.93 6.33 -6.85
C ASP A 119 -29.92 7.00 -5.90
N ALA A 120 -28.62 6.87 -6.18
CA ALA A 120 -27.56 7.50 -5.40
C ALA A 120 -26.52 8.14 -6.32
N VAL A 121 -25.80 9.16 -5.82
CA VAL A 121 -24.74 9.84 -6.58
C VAL A 121 -23.69 8.87 -7.06
N ASP A 122 -23.25 7.94 -6.19
CA ASP A 122 -22.22 6.96 -6.49
C ASP A 122 -22.67 5.87 -7.48
N ASP A 123 -23.96 5.80 -7.82
CA ASP A 123 -24.46 4.90 -8.85
C ASP A 123 -23.86 5.17 -10.23
N VAL A 124 -23.42 6.40 -10.46
CA VAL A 124 -22.74 6.81 -11.69
C VAL A 124 -21.49 5.95 -11.98
N PHE A 125 -20.80 5.46 -10.95
CA PHE A 125 -19.61 4.61 -11.10
C PHE A 125 -19.92 3.19 -11.60
N TYR A 126 -21.18 2.79 -11.62
CA TYR A 126 -21.64 1.53 -12.20
C TYR A 126 -22.10 1.66 -13.65
N LEU A 127 -22.02 2.86 -14.22
CA LEU A 127 -22.36 3.15 -15.61
C LEU A 127 -21.09 3.27 -16.47
N ARG A 128 -21.14 2.77 -17.69
CA ARG A 128 -20.08 2.99 -18.68
C ARG A 128 -20.33 4.32 -19.40
N LEU A 129 -19.26 4.99 -19.81
CA LEU A 129 -19.36 6.25 -20.55
C LEU A 129 -20.25 6.11 -21.78
N THR A 130 -20.10 5.02 -22.55
CA THR A 130 -20.93 4.74 -23.74
C THR A 130 -22.43 4.62 -23.43
N GLN A 131 -22.81 4.13 -22.24
CA GLN A 131 -24.20 4.07 -21.81
C GLN A 131 -24.77 5.45 -21.51
N LEU A 132 -23.96 6.33 -20.89
CA LEU A 132 -24.33 7.73 -20.67
C LEU A 132 -24.42 8.49 -21.99
N GLU A 133 -23.47 8.32 -22.89
CA GLU A 133 -23.51 8.93 -24.23
C GLU A 133 -24.76 8.50 -25.01
N THR A 134 -25.10 7.22 -24.98
CA THR A 134 -26.32 6.70 -25.62
C THR A 134 -27.55 7.35 -25.01
N ALA A 135 -27.65 7.39 -23.68
CA ALA A 135 -28.80 7.99 -23.00
C ALA A 135 -28.95 9.50 -23.32
N VAL A 136 -27.84 10.23 -23.39
CA VAL A 136 -27.84 11.66 -23.75
C VAL A 136 -28.28 11.86 -25.21
N ASN A 137 -27.72 11.06 -26.13
CA ASN A 137 -28.03 11.19 -27.56
C ASN A 137 -29.48 10.80 -27.91
N SER A 138 -30.00 9.78 -27.23
CA SER A 138 -31.40 9.34 -27.42
C SER A 138 -32.41 10.14 -26.57
N GLN A 139 -31.93 10.94 -25.62
CA GLN A 139 -32.74 11.59 -24.58
C GLN A 139 -33.59 10.60 -23.76
N ASP A 140 -33.17 9.33 -23.72
CA ASP A 140 -33.85 8.26 -22.97
C ASP A 140 -32.91 7.74 -21.85
N TYR A 141 -33.27 8.02 -20.62
CA TYR A 141 -32.55 7.66 -19.40
C TYR A 141 -33.23 6.52 -18.63
N SER A 142 -34.32 5.98 -19.13
CA SER A 142 -35.19 5.01 -18.42
C SER A 142 -34.47 3.72 -18.02
N CYS A 143 -33.46 3.30 -18.81
CA CYS A 143 -32.74 2.07 -18.58
C CYS A 143 -31.60 2.19 -17.53
N LEU A 144 -31.18 3.40 -17.13
CA LEU A 144 -29.98 3.60 -16.30
C LEU A 144 -30.07 2.91 -14.94
N LYS A 145 -31.21 2.98 -14.25
CA LYS A 145 -31.42 2.27 -12.97
C LYS A 145 -31.23 0.77 -13.10
N SER A 146 -31.81 0.16 -14.13
CA SER A 146 -31.69 -1.28 -14.35
C SER A 146 -30.28 -1.72 -14.68
N ILE A 147 -29.52 -0.88 -15.39
CA ILE A 147 -28.09 -1.09 -15.67
C ILE A 147 -27.29 -1.06 -14.37
N VAL A 148 -27.49 -0.05 -13.51
CA VAL A 148 -26.84 0.09 -12.20
C VAL A 148 -27.10 -1.14 -11.32
N VAL A 149 -28.35 -1.60 -11.22
CA VAL A 149 -28.71 -2.78 -10.42
C VAL A 149 -27.92 -4.00 -10.88
N ARG A 150 -27.93 -4.29 -12.17
CA ARG A 150 -27.18 -5.42 -12.75
C ARG A 150 -25.68 -5.30 -12.56
N ALA A 151 -25.12 -4.09 -12.71
CA ALA A 151 -23.71 -3.84 -12.51
C ALA A 151 -23.29 -4.07 -11.04
N LYS A 152 -24.10 -3.61 -10.07
CA LYS A 152 -23.90 -3.87 -8.64
C LYS A 152 -23.92 -5.35 -8.29
N GLU A 153 -24.86 -6.10 -8.86
CA GLU A 153 -24.94 -7.56 -8.67
C GLU A 153 -23.70 -8.27 -9.25
N THR A 154 -23.28 -7.88 -10.44
CA THR A 154 -22.06 -8.40 -11.08
C THR A 154 -20.85 -8.09 -10.23
N PHE A 155 -20.72 -6.86 -9.73
CA PHE A 155 -19.64 -6.46 -8.85
C PHE A 155 -19.59 -7.30 -7.58
N LYS A 156 -20.75 -7.50 -6.90
CA LYS A 156 -20.85 -8.38 -5.73
C LYS A 156 -20.44 -9.83 -6.00
N LYS A 157 -20.77 -10.36 -7.18
CA LYS A 157 -20.32 -11.70 -7.60
C LYS A 157 -18.80 -11.74 -7.81
N ASN A 158 -18.26 -10.72 -8.49
CA ASN A 158 -16.84 -10.63 -8.80
C ASN A 158 -15.97 -10.47 -7.54
N LEU A 159 -16.47 -9.81 -6.49
CA LEU A 159 -15.76 -9.71 -5.20
C LEU A 159 -15.48 -11.06 -4.52
N LYS A 160 -16.20 -12.12 -4.91
CA LYS A 160 -15.99 -13.48 -4.40
C LYS A 160 -14.97 -14.28 -5.21
N LEU A 161 -14.55 -13.76 -6.36
CA LEU A 161 -13.58 -14.42 -7.24
C LEU A 161 -12.18 -14.09 -6.78
N SER A 162 -11.32 -15.09 -6.73
CA SER A 162 -9.88 -14.87 -6.63
C SER A 162 -9.33 -14.74 -8.05
N PRO A 163 -8.62 -13.64 -8.38
CA PRO A 163 -8.02 -13.50 -9.69
C PRO A 163 -6.96 -14.59 -9.90
N PRO A 164 -6.77 -15.06 -11.15
CA PRO A 164 -5.69 -15.98 -11.45
C PRO A 164 -4.34 -15.29 -11.25
N GLU A 165 -3.30 -16.07 -10.94
CA GLU A 165 -1.93 -15.56 -10.77
C GLU A 165 -1.40 -14.90 -12.05
N PHE A 166 -1.87 -15.35 -13.22
CA PHE A 166 -1.49 -14.83 -14.53
C PHE A 166 -2.71 -14.54 -15.40
N LEU A 167 -2.62 -13.44 -16.15
CA LEU A 167 -3.51 -13.13 -17.26
C LEU A 167 -2.75 -13.34 -18.56
N GLY A 168 -3.24 -14.25 -19.43
CA GLY A 168 -2.61 -14.60 -20.70
C GLY A 168 -1.89 -15.94 -20.67
N VAL A 169 -0.87 -16.08 -21.53
CA VAL A 169 -0.09 -17.34 -21.64
C VAL A 169 0.97 -17.36 -20.53
N LYS A 170 1.00 -18.45 -19.79
CA LYS A 170 2.03 -18.66 -18.77
C LYS A 170 3.40 -18.71 -19.43
N PRO A 171 4.43 -17.97 -18.96
CA PRO A 171 5.77 -18.03 -19.52
C PRO A 171 6.32 -19.46 -19.53
N ASP A 172 7.01 -19.83 -20.61
CA ASP A 172 7.68 -21.13 -20.70
C ASP A 172 8.80 -21.23 -19.66
N LYS A 173 9.03 -22.45 -19.17
CA LYS A 173 9.94 -22.79 -18.06
C LYS A 173 11.42 -22.37 -18.24
N LYS A 174 11.81 -21.77 -19.36
CA LYS A 174 13.21 -21.39 -19.66
C LYS A 174 13.65 -20.06 -19.07
N ASP A 175 12.70 -19.18 -18.68
CA ASP A 175 12.98 -17.93 -17.96
C ASP A 175 12.94 -18.14 -16.43
N ASP A 176 13.11 -19.37 -15.98
CA ASP A 176 12.69 -19.90 -14.67
C ASP A 176 13.67 -19.65 -13.51
N ASP A 177 14.88 -19.11 -13.73
CA ASP A 177 15.82 -18.95 -12.60
C ASP A 177 15.34 -17.84 -11.63
N GLU A 178 14.87 -16.72 -12.14
CA GLU A 178 14.22 -15.69 -11.31
C GLU A 178 12.83 -16.09 -10.82
N TYR A 179 12.17 -17.00 -11.57
CA TYR A 179 10.84 -17.50 -11.26
C TYR A 179 10.85 -18.69 -10.30
N SER A 180 11.93 -19.49 -10.27
CA SER A 180 12.11 -20.62 -9.35
C SER A 180 12.37 -20.14 -7.91
N GLU A 181 13.09 -19.04 -7.72
CA GLU A 181 13.22 -18.39 -6.41
C GLU A 181 11.86 -17.90 -5.88
N LYS A 182 10.98 -17.41 -6.76
CA LYS A 182 9.60 -17.03 -6.39
C LYS A 182 8.72 -18.21 -5.98
N ARG A 183 9.02 -19.43 -6.45
CA ARG A 183 8.29 -20.66 -6.07
C ARG A 183 8.66 -21.20 -4.68
N SER A 184 9.84 -20.88 -4.17
CA SER A 184 10.23 -21.25 -2.80
C SER A 184 9.59 -20.39 -1.72
N ARG A 185 8.79 -19.38 -2.13
CA ARG A 185 8.06 -18.50 -1.21
C ARG A 185 6.78 -19.17 -0.73
N GLY A 186 6.46 -18.97 0.53
CA GLY A 186 5.31 -19.57 1.19
C GLY A 186 5.72 -20.38 2.41
N LEU A 187 4.78 -21.13 2.95
CA LEU A 187 4.98 -21.93 4.16
C LEU A 187 5.85 -23.15 3.87
N SER A 188 6.82 -23.40 4.76
CA SER A 188 7.66 -24.62 4.73
C SER A 188 6.82 -25.87 5.02
N SER A 189 7.31 -27.03 4.58
CA SER A 189 6.61 -28.32 4.76
C SER A 189 6.36 -28.71 6.23
N ASP A 190 7.20 -28.22 7.15
CA ASP A 190 7.05 -28.40 8.59
C ASP A 190 6.10 -27.37 9.26
N GLY A 191 5.59 -26.41 8.48
CA GLY A 191 4.69 -25.38 8.98
C GLY A 191 5.32 -24.37 9.92
N GLN A 192 6.63 -24.29 10.04
CA GLN A 192 7.31 -23.42 11.02
C GLN A 192 7.92 -22.17 10.42
N ILE A 193 8.24 -22.20 9.14
CA ILE A 193 8.90 -21.09 8.44
C ILE A 193 8.05 -20.64 7.25
N LEU A 194 7.79 -19.34 7.21
CA LEU A 194 7.19 -18.71 6.04
C LEU A 194 8.26 -17.88 5.33
N ARG A 195 8.36 -18.00 4.01
CA ARG A 195 9.34 -17.29 3.18
C ARG A 195 8.69 -16.29 2.28
N GLY A 196 9.30 -15.13 2.20
CA GLY A 196 8.92 -14.04 1.30
C GLY A 196 10.15 -13.37 0.70
N GLU A 197 9.95 -12.20 0.10
CA GLU A 197 11.03 -11.36 -0.42
C GLU A 197 11.50 -10.38 0.65
N PRO A 198 12.82 -10.28 0.90
CA PRO A 198 13.36 -9.28 1.80
C PRO A 198 13.13 -7.87 1.26
N SER A 199 12.51 -7.00 2.05
CA SER A 199 12.18 -5.64 1.61
C SER A 199 12.84 -4.56 2.45
N SER A 200 12.87 -4.72 3.78
CA SER A 200 13.58 -3.81 4.68
C SER A 200 14.35 -4.63 5.71
N THR A 201 15.63 -4.29 5.90
CA THR A 201 16.56 -5.06 6.73
C THR A 201 16.25 -4.95 8.22
N GLY A 202 16.68 -5.98 8.95
CA GLY A 202 16.54 -6.07 10.40
C GLY A 202 15.79 -7.30 10.83
N SER A 203 15.68 -7.52 12.14
CA SER A 203 14.93 -8.62 12.72
C SER A 203 14.13 -8.13 13.91
N PHE A 204 12.90 -8.62 14.05
CA PHE A 204 12.03 -8.29 15.17
C PHE A 204 11.19 -9.50 15.56
N THR A 205 11.01 -9.70 16.87
CA THR A 205 10.12 -10.71 17.44
C THR A 205 9.01 -10.00 18.20
N GLY A 206 7.76 -10.34 17.92
CA GLY A 206 6.62 -9.70 18.55
C GLY A 206 5.32 -10.40 18.25
N ARG A 207 4.24 -9.79 18.72
CA ARG A 207 2.87 -10.28 18.52
C ARG A 207 2.35 -9.89 17.14
N ALA A 208 1.88 -10.85 16.38
CA ALA A 208 1.23 -10.62 15.10
C ALA A 208 -0.13 -9.92 15.27
N ARG A 209 -0.36 -8.91 14.45
CA ARG A 209 -1.66 -8.28 14.23
C ARG A 209 -2.07 -8.54 12.77
N VAL A 210 -2.95 -9.51 12.58
CA VAL A 210 -3.39 -9.95 11.25
C VAL A 210 -4.59 -9.12 10.81
N VAL A 211 -4.48 -8.46 9.66
CA VAL A 211 -5.52 -7.59 9.10
C VAL A 211 -5.64 -7.81 7.60
N ILE A 212 -6.85 -8.11 7.14
CA ILE A 212 -7.14 -8.20 5.70
C ILE A 212 -7.76 -6.89 5.25
N THR A 213 -7.13 -6.25 4.26
CA THR A 213 -7.52 -4.92 3.76
C THR A 213 -8.81 -4.94 2.95
N ARG A 214 -9.93 -5.19 3.60
CA ARG A 214 -11.25 -4.95 2.99
C ARG A 214 -11.87 -3.63 3.41
N THR A 215 -11.24 -2.92 4.35
CA THR A 215 -11.72 -1.64 4.90
C THR A 215 -10.63 -0.58 4.81
N SER A 216 -11.00 0.64 4.51
CA SER A 216 -10.09 1.80 4.42
C SER A 216 -9.64 2.35 5.79
N LYS A 217 -9.97 1.71 6.90
CA LYS A 217 -9.51 2.16 8.23
C LYS A 217 -8.16 1.55 8.59
N PRO A 218 -7.21 2.36 9.09
CA PRO A 218 -5.99 1.82 9.69
C PRO A 218 -6.35 0.85 10.82
N PRO A 219 -5.66 -0.29 10.94
CA PRO A 219 -5.89 -1.21 12.03
C PRO A 219 -5.48 -0.63 13.39
N ASP A 220 -6.12 -1.09 14.45
CA ASP A 220 -5.67 -0.83 15.82
C ASP A 220 -4.42 -1.67 16.12
N VAL A 221 -3.25 -1.02 16.03
CA VAL A 221 -1.93 -1.63 16.23
C VAL A 221 -1.31 -1.05 17.49
N LYS A 222 -0.77 -1.90 18.33
CA LYS A 222 -0.02 -1.50 19.53
C LYS A 222 1.47 -1.37 19.22
N LYS A 223 2.18 -0.58 20.02
CA LYS A 223 3.64 -0.43 19.88
C LYS A 223 4.34 -1.78 20.00
N GLY A 224 5.11 -2.15 18.98
CA GLY A 224 5.82 -3.42 18.90
C GLY A 224 5.01 -4.59 18.33
N ASP A 225 3.80 -4.36 17.85
CA ASP A 225 3.09 -5.40 17.08
C ASP A 225 3.75 -5.62 15.72
N ILE A 226 3.67 -6.84 15.23
CA ILE A 226 4.04 -7.20 13.86
C ILE A 226 2.79 -7.16 13.01
N LEU A 227 2.71 -6.20 12.10
CA LEU A 227 1.58 -6.09 11.19
C LEU A 227 1.68 -7.12 10.07
N VAL A 228 0.66 -7.97 9.95
CA VAL A 228 0.54 -8.98 8.90
C VAL A 228 -0.71 -8.66 8.08
N THR A 229 -0.53 -8.40 6.79
CA THR A 229 -1.65 -7.99 5.92
C THR A 229 -1.44 -8.38 4.47
N ASP A 230 -2.52 -8.41 3.70
CA ASP A 230 -2.48 -8.62 2.24
C ASP A 230 -1.94 -7.38 1.51
N ASN A 231 -2.26 -6.18 2.00
CA ASN A 231 -1.81 -4.90 1.44
C ASN A 231 -1.87 -3.80 2.50
N THR A 232 -1.34 -2.62 2.19
CA THR A 232 -1.48 -1.42 3.02
C THR A 232 -1.97 -0.24 2.18
N GLY A 233 -2.77 0.65 2.80
CA GLY A 233 -3.14 1.92 2.19
C GLY A 233 -2.21 3.08 2.62
N PRO A 234 -2.20 4.19 1.88
CA PRO A 234 -1.48 5.41 2.30
C PRO A 234 -1.99 5.99 3.62
N ASP A 235 -3.24 5.75 3.95
CA ASP A 235 -3.91 6.12 5.21
C ASP A 235 -3.34 5.37 6.43
N TRP A 236 -2.52 4.32 6.21
CA TRP A 236 -1.85 3.56 7.26
C TRP A 236 -0.50 4.15 7.71
N VAL A 237 -0.01 5.19 7.02
CA VAL A 237 1.27 5.85 7.40
C VAL A 237 1.35 6.18 8.89
N PRO A 238 0.30 6.68 9.56
CA PRO A 238 0.37 7.00 10.99
C PRO A 238 0.68 5.82 11.91
N ILE A 239 0.41 4.58 11.51
CA ILE A 239 0.63 3.41 12.37
C ILE A 239 2.04 2.81 12.20
N PHE A 240 2.77 3.11 11.13
CA PHE A 240 4.11 2.55 10.90
C PHE A 240 5.09 2.81 12.05
N PRO A 241 5.13 3.98 12.71
CA PRO A 241 6.01 4.19 13.86
C PRO A 241 5.72 3.27 15.06
N LEU A 242 4.53 2.66 15.12
CA LEU A 242 4.15 1.72 16.18
C LEU A 242 4.55 0.29 15.84
N VAL A 243 4.69 -0.03 14.53
CA VAL A 243 4.92 -1.38 14.05
C VAL A 243 6.35 -1.83 14.30
N GLY A 244 6.53 -2.99 14.89
CA GLY A 244 7.84 -3.60 15.13
C GLY A 244 8.41 -4.29 13.88
N ALA A 245 7.54 -4.88 13.04
CA ALA A 245 7.85 -5.43 11.72
C ALA A 245 6.60 -5.49 10.84
N LEU A 246 6.80 -5.56 9.52
CA LEU A 246 5.72 -5.70 8.53
C LEU A 246 5.88 -6.98 7.72
N VAL A 247 4.78 -7.69 7.51
CA VAL A 247 4.68 -8.85 6.62
C VAL A 247 3.52 -8.63 5.65
N LEU A 248 3.80 -8.78 4.36
CA LEU A 248 2.80 -8.62 3.29
C LEU A 248 2.69 -9.91 2.45
N ASP A 249 1.44 -10.31 2.15
CA ASP A 249 1.19 -11.43 1.24
C ASP A 249 1.64 -11.14 -0.19
N GLY A 250 1.45 -9.90 -0.62
CA GLY A 250 1.81 -9.44 -1.96
C GLY A 250 2.82 -8.29 -1.96
N GLY A 251 2.79 -7.52 -3.03
CA GLY A 251 3.54 -6.27 -3.18
C GLY A 251 4.89 -6.41 -3.84
N ASP A 252 5.62 -5.31 -3.92
CA ASP A 252 6.97 -5.20 -4.46
C ASP A 252 7.85 -4.26 -3.64
N ASN A 253 9.15 -4.24 -3.97
CA ASN A 253 10.14 -3.44 -3.24
C ASN A 253 10.02 -1.93 -3.47
N PHE A 254 9.21 -1.49 -4.42
CA PHE A 254 8.97 -0.07 -4.73
C PHE A 254 7.62 0.44 -4.23
N GLN A 255 6.76 -0.46 -3.72
CA GLN A 255 5.49 -0.05 -3.14
C GLN A 255 5.69 0.82 -1.89
N HIS A 256 4.69 1.67 -1.62
CA HIS A 256 4.71 2.66 -0.53
C HIS A 256 5.10 2.07 0.84
N ALA A 257 4.52 0.94 1.23
CA ALA A 257 4.84 0.27 2.49
C ALA A 257 6.32 -0.14 2.59
N SER A 258 6.88 -0.68 1.50
CA SER A 258 8.29 -1.08 1.42
C SER A 258 9.24 0.13 1.58
N LEU A 259 8.88 1.25 0.95
CA LEU A 259 9.64 2.50 1.06
C LEU A 259 9.61 3.02 2.50
N ILE A 260 8.43 3.10 3.12
CA ILE A 260 8.26 3.56 4.50
C ILE A 260 9.03 2.65 5.47
N CYS A 261 8.93 1.33 5.33
CA CYS A 261 9.67 0.41 6.20
C CYS A 261 11.17 0.67 6.14
N ARG A 262 11.73 0.92 4.95
CA ARG A 262 13.15 1.29 4.81
C ARG A 262 13.48 2.64 5.43
N GLU A 263 12.60 3.61 5.29
CA GLU A 263 12.78 4.94 5.88
C GLU A 263 12.76 4.90 7.42
N TYR A 264 11.83 4.16 8.00
CA TYR A 264 11.71 4.01 9.46
C TYR A 264 12.63 2.94 10.05
N GLY A 265 13.26 2.11 9.20
CA GLY A 265 14.11 1.00 9.64
C GLY A 265 13.29 -0.14 10.27
N ILE A 266 12.08 -0.35 9.80
CA ILE A 266 11.17 -1.42 10.22
C ILE A 266 11.50 -2.66 9.38
N PRO A 267 11.83 -3.83 9.98
CA PRO A 267 12.00 -5.09 9.25
C PRO A 267 10.76 -5.41 8.42
N CYS A 268 10.95 -5.73 7.13
CA CYS A 268 9.81 -5.98 6.24
C CYS A 268 10.08 -7.17 5.32
N VAL A 269 9.09 -8.06 5.24
CA VAL A 269 9.02 -9.17 4.29
C VAL A 269 7.76 -9.03 3.45
N ILE A 270 7.91 -9.11 2.14
CA ILE A 270 6.82 -9.02 1.17
C ILE A 270 6.70 -10.31 0.37
N GLN A 271 5.62 -10.45 -0.41
CA GLN A 271 5.37 -11.63 -1.25
C GLN A 271 5.42 -12.96 -0.48
N SER A 272 4.97 -12.96 0.77
CA SER A 272 4.86 -14.18 1.56
C SER A 272 3.73 -15.11 1.10
N LYS A 273 2.85 -14.63 0.20
CA LYS A 273 1.70 -15.30 -0.44
C LYS A 273 0.54 -15.65 0.49
N GLU A 274 0.81 -16.11 1.68
CA GLU A 274 -0.20 -16.68 2.59
C GLU A 274 0.02 -16.36 4.07
N ALA A 275 0.80 -15.32 4.39
CA ALA A 275 1.04 -14.94 5.79
C ALA A 275 -0.26 -14.63 6.53
N THR A 276 -1.20 -13.95 5.88
CA THR A 276 -2.52 -13.66 6.46
C THR A 276 -3.37 -14.90 6.76
N LYS A 277 -3.05 -16.04 6.16
CA LYS A 277 -3.72 -17.32 6.38
C LYS A 277 -2.95 -18.21 7.36
N ALA A 278 -1.61 -18.17 7.27
CA ALA A 278 -0.73 -19.05 8.05
C ALA A 278 -0.50 -18.53 9.47
N ILE A 279 -0.59 -17.22 9.68
CA ILE A 279 -0.36 -16.57 10.98
C ILE A 279 -1.70 -16.23 11.63
N THR A 280 -1.85 -16.65 12.87
CA THR A 280 -3.05 -16.31 13.68
C THR A 280 -2.86 -14.95 14.36
N ASP A 281 -3.92 -14.14 14.44
CA ASP A 281 -3.90 -12.87 15.17
C ASP A 281 -3.53 -13.12 16.64
N GLY A 282 -2.56 -12.35 17.15
CA GLY A 282 -2.01 -12.53 18.51
C GLY A 282 -0.85 -13.51 18.62
N GLN A 283 -0.54 -14.30 17.61
CA GLN A 283 0.59 -15.25 17.61
C GLN A 283 1.92 -14.52 17.73
N ILE A 284 2.87 -15.11 18.48
CA ILE A 284 4.26 -14.59 18.50
C ILE A 284 5.00 -15.12 17.28
N VAL A 285 5.58 -14.21 16.51
CA VAL A 285 6.36 -14.52 15.32
C VAL A 285 7.67 -13.73 15.33
N LYS A 286 8.67 -14.25 14.61
CA LYS A 286 9.93 -13.53 14.36
C LYS A 286 10.04 -13.23 12.87
N VAL A 287 10.25 -11.97 12.54
CA VAL A 287 10.46 -11.49 11.16
C VAL A 287 11.91 -11.16 10.96
N ASP A 288 12.55 -11.78 9.98
CA ASP A 288 13.87 -11.43 9.48
C ASP A 288 13.73 -10.78 8.09
N GLY A 289 13.65 -9.47 8.09
CA GLY A 289 13.52 -8.67 6.89
C GLY A 289 14.79 -8.61 6.04
N SER A 290 15.93 -9.07 6.57
CA SER A 290 17.19 -9.16 5.82
C SER A 290 17.23 -10.39 4.92
N ASN A 291 16.64 -11.51 5.38
CA ASN A 291 16.66 -12.80 4.70
C ASN A 291 15.28 -13.20 4.13
N GLY A 292 14.22 -12.40 4.36
CA GLY A 292 12.89 -12.72 3.89
C GLY A 292 12.23 -13.90 4.61
N ILE A 293 12.54 -14.08 5.90
CA ILE A 293 12.12 -15.24 6.70
C ILE A 293 11.19 -14.79 7.83
N ILE A 294 10.07 -15.48 7.97
CA ILE A 294 9.19 -15.36 9.11
C ILE A 294 9.15 -16.72 9.84
N THR A 295 9.57 -16.74 11.11
CA THR A 295 9.52 -17.94 11.95
C THR A 295 8.23 -17.89 12.77
N LEU A 296 7.40 -18.93 12.61
CA LEU A 296 6.18 -19.13 13.38
C LEU A 296 6.55 -19.83 14.69
N ASN A 297 6.04 -19.33 15.82
CA ASN A 297 6.34 -19.86 17.16
C ASN A 297 7.86 -19.93 17.46
N PRO A 298 8.59 -18.82 17.38
CA PRO A 298 10.02 -18.82 17.70
C PRO A 298 10.21 -19.28 19.16
N ILE A 299 11.19 -20.15 19.38
CA ILE A 299 11.61 -20.50 20.76
C ILE A 299 12.12 -19.21 21.40
N THR A 300 11.51 -18.79 22.48
CA THR A 300 11.86 -17.59 23.25
C THR A 300 13.16 -17.76 24.01
#